data_2c42393a379e66e9ede3560764480d7a
#
_entry.id   2c42393a379e66e9ede3560764480d7a
#
_cell.length_a   1.000
_cell.length_b   1.000
_cell.length_c   1.000
_cell.angle_alpha   90.00
_cell.angle_beta   90.00
_cell.angle_gamma   90.00
#
_symmetry.space_group_name_H-M   'P 1'
#
loop_
_entity.id
_entity.type
_entity.pdbx_description
1 polymer ?
#
loop_
_entity_poly.entity_id
_entity_poly.type
_entity_poly.pdbx_seq_one_letter_code
_entity_poly.pdbx_strand_id
1 'polypeptide(L)'
;MEYKYYYIDDEDTLKGIIVGLCNEIVDVSYHKPNVAWNDEILFFEQEHAKMDGLMLDLRSEDGINGIEYKGSTLAQEIRTRQKEGKMRSFPIILFSANSKLQESLDKTAKDLFDFIQEKGKLDSPEAIKKFRNILLSLSNGYKYLCGLEIKSIESVLGINIESIREVRFIATFNEQLKLPIHNVVKFILTEILNRQGLLISENILSARLGIDVKKSDDWTILLEKVIGLAKYNGVFSDYWIRWWMPLVEKWWNEISPNYYLRSLSAKERTEIIKKVTGLDKLIPIEKAEKSNSDAFWTVCKGTSIPIDTVDGLILANQDNLYPWQDKEYVSVYEVLEETNKNEWGDVASSEKVRLDKLKNIHGNAVRVRK
;
A
#
# COMPACT_ATOMS: atom_id res chain seq x y z
N MET A 1 15.09 -21.47 4.55
CA MET A 1 16.03 -20.32 4.45
C MET A 1 15.52 -19.31 5.45
N GLU A 2 16.32 -18.97 6.44
CA GLU A 2 15.93 -18.09 7.54
C GLU A 2 16.26 -16.65 7.15
N TYR A 3 15.34 -15.72 7.43
CA TYR A 3 15.51 -14.28 7.18
C TYR A 3 15.91 -13.62 8.49
N LYS A 4 17.05 -12.94 8.50
CA LYS A 4 17.60 -12.32 9.70
C LYS A 4 17.38 -10.81 9.71
N TYR A 5 16.58 -10.35 10.66
CA TYR A 5 16.37 -8.94 10.95
C TYR A 5 17.14 -8.54 12.21
N TYR A 6 17.69 -7.33 12.22
CA TYR A 6 18.17 -6.70 13.43
C TYR A 6 17.17 -5.66 13.90
N TYR A 7 16.85 -5.69 15.18
CA TYR A 7 16.02 -4.67 15.82
C TYR A 7 16.88 -3.83 16.74
N ILE A 8 16.93 -2.52 16.49
CA ILE A 8 17.72 -1.55 17.25
C ILE A 8 16.78 -0.68 18.06
N ASP A 9 16.97 -0.74 19.37
CA ASP A 9 16.23 0.04 20.36
C ASP A 9 17.13 0.22 21.60
N ASP A 10 17.10 1.37 22.24
CA ASP A 10 17.79 1.65 23.50
C ASP A 10 17.07 1.05 24.70
N GLU A 11 15.78 0.71 24.57
CA GLU A 11 14.96 0.08 25.60
C GLU A 11 14.74 -1.42 25.32
N ASP A 12 15.05 -2.26 26.30
CA ASP A 12 14.87 -3.72 26.23
C ASP A 12 13.40 -4.17 26.53
N THR A 13 12.42 -3.26 26.38
CA THR A 13 11.03 -3.45 26.83
C THR A 13 10.17 -4.32 25.90
N LEU A 14 10.63 -4.63 24.69
CA LEU A 14 9.80 -5.27 23.66
C LEU A 14 10.14 -6.73 23.36
N LYS A 15 10.84 -7.43 24.27
CA LYS A 15 11.19 -8.85 24.11
C LYS A 15 9.98 -9.72 23.69
N GLY A 16 8.80 -9.45 24.24
CA GLY A 16 7.59 -10.21 23.91
C GLY A 16 7.15 -10.09 22.46
N ILE A 17 7.20 -8.88 21.87
CA ILE A 17 6.84 -8.65 20.46
C ILE A 17 7.89 -9.28 19.54
N ILE A 18 9.18 -9.13 19.88
CA ILE A 18 10.28 -9.72 19.10
C ILE A 18 10.14 -11.24 19.08
N VAL A 19 9.93 -11.87 20.23
CA VAL A 19 9.69 -13.32 20.32
C VAL A 19 8.49 -13.73 19.47
N GLY A 20 7.42 -12.94 19.46
CA GLY A 20 6.24 -13.17 18.61
C GLY A 20 6.53 -13.04 17.11
N LEU A 21 7.52 -12.23 16.71
CA LEU A 21 7.93 -12.10 15.31
C LEU A 21 8.82 -13.27 14.84
N CYS A 22 9.59 -13.87 15.73
CA CYS A 22 10.44 -15.02 15.41
C CYS A 22 9.62 -16.27 15.11
N ASN A 23 10.06 -17.03 14.13
CA ASN A 23 9.56 -18.38 13.80
C ASN A 23 10.64 -19.15 13.02
N GLU A 24 10.29 -20.30 12.42
CA GLU A 24 11.21 -21.12 11.60
C GLU A 24 11.75 -20.40 10.35
N ILE A 25 11.15 -19.26 9.95
CA ILE A 25 11.49 -18.54 8.71
C ILE A 25 12.12 -17.18 8.99
N VAL A 26 11.66 -16.47 10.03
CA VAL A 26 12.12 -15.12 10.41
C VAL A 26 12.76 -15.17 11.79
N ASP A 27 14.01 -14.72 11.87
CA ASP A 27 14.72 -14.45 13.11
C ASP A 27 14.88 -12.93 13.29
N VAL A 28 14.59 -12.42 14.48
CA VAL A 28 14.77 -11.02 14.84
C VAL A 28 15.73 -10.94 16.02
N SER A 29 16.95 -10.50 15.76
CA SER A 29 17.99 -10.31 16.77
C SER A 29 17.95 -8.89 17.32
N TYR A 30 17.88 -8.75 18.65
CA TYR A 30 17.98 -7.45 19.30
C TYR A 30 19.43 -6.97 19.31
N HIS A 31 19.66 -5.71 18.95
CA HIS A 31 20.95 -5.03 19.08
C HIS A 31 20.76 -3.74 19.87
N LYS A 32 21.48 -3.63 21.00
CA LYS A 32 21.53 -2.39 21.75
C LYS A 32 22.49 -1.43 21.03
N PRO A 33 22.07 -0.19 20.70
CA PRO A 33 22.95 0.74 20.00
C PRO A 33 24.26 0.99 20.75
N ASN A 34 25.38 1.01 20.03
CA ASN A 34 26.64 1.44 20.60
C ASN A 34 26.62 2.93 20.88
N VAL A 35 27.24 3.37 21.99
CA VAL A 35 27.32 4.78 22.38
C VAL A 35 28.12 5.57 21.34
N ALA A 36 29.29 5.04 20.93
CA ALA A 36 30.13 5.68 19.94
C ALA A 36 29.64 5.40 18.51
N TRP A 37 29.46 6.45 17.73
CA TRP A 37 29.05 6.40 16.34
C TRP A 37 29.89 5.45 15.48
N ASN A 38 31.22 5.52 15.63
CA ASN A 38 32.13 4.69 14.83
C ASN A 38 31.97 3.19 15.11
N ASP A 39 31.70 2.83 16.37
CA ASP A 39 31.50 1.43 16.76
C ASP A 39 30.18 0.89 16.20
N GLU A 40 29.13 1.74 16.18
CA GLU A 40 27.85 1.39 15.58
C GLU A 40 28.00 1.16 14.07
N ILE A 41 28.70 2.04 13.38
CA ILE A 41 28.92 1.88 11.94
C ILE A 41 29.79 0.64 11.65
N LEU A 42 30.81 0.39 12.44
CA LEU A 42 31.65 -0.81 12.31
C LEU A 42 30.83 -2.10 12.48
N PHE A 43 29.88 -2.13 13.43
CA PHE A 43 28.95 -3.24 13.58
C PHE A 43 28.18 -3.51 12.28
N PHE A 44 27.62 -2.49 11.64
CA PHE A 44 26.91 -2.65 10.37
C PHE A 44 27.83 -3.10 9.23
N GLU A 45 29.05 -2.57 9.17
CA GLU A 45 30.05 -3.00 8.16
C GLU A 45 30.39 -4.49 8.27
N GLN A 46 30.42 -5.03 9.48
CA GLN A 46 30.70 -6.43 9.73
C GLN A 46 29.49 -7.35 9.52
N GLU A 47 28.29 -6.88 9.87
CA GLU A 47 27.09 -7.72 9.90
C GLU A 47 26.19 -7.60 8.67
N HIS A 48 26.32 -6.54 7.83
CA HIS A 48 25.40 -6.28 6.71
C HIS A 48 25.23 -7.45 5.74
N ALA A 49 26.25 -8.27 5.57
CA ALA A 49 26.20 -9.44 4.68
C ALA A 49 25.22 -10.52 5.16
N LYS A 50 24.96 -10.57 6.47
CA LYS A 50 24.05 -11.54 7.13
C LYS A 50 22.65 -10.94 7.37
N MET A 51 22.46 -9.62 7.21
CA MET A 51 21.20 -8.94 7.46
C MET A 51 20.25 -9.07 6.29
N ASP A 52 19.01 -9.43 6.51
CA ASP A 52 17.93 -9.40 5.52
C ASP A 52 17.02 -8.18 5.70
N GLY A 53 17.19 -7.45 6.80
CA GLY A 53 16.52 -6.19 7.06
C GLY A 53 16.87 -5.60 8.42
N LEU A 54 16.47 -4.36 8.62
CA LEU A 54 16.71 -3.58 9.82
C LEU A 54 15.40 -2.96 10.30
N MET A 55 15.14 -3.08 11.60
CA MET A 55 14.04 -2.41 12.29
C MET A 55 14.65 -1.40 13.26
N LEU A 56 14.31 -0.11 13.11
CA LEU A 56 14.85 0.99 13.91
C LEU A 56 13.74 1.64 14.74
N ASP A 57 13.98 1.83 16.05
CA ASP A 57 13.22 2.81 16.83
C ASP A 57 13.81 4.21 16.62
N LEU A 58 12.94 5.23 16.70
CA LEU A 58 13.34 6.64 16.64
C LEU A 58 13.79 7.21 17.97
N ARG A 59 13.48 6.55 19.09
CA ARG A 59 13.59 7.11 20.44
C ARG A 59 15.01 7.33 20.97
N SER A 60 16.04 6.92 20.25
CA SER A 60 17.42 7.32 20.60
C SER A 60 17.65 8.85 20.53
N GLU A 61 16.56 9.64 20.47
CA GLU A 61 16.60 11.10 20.36
C GLU A 61 16.83 11.85 21.68
N ASP A 62 16.58 11.23 22.83
CA ASP A 62 16.53 11.96 24.10
C ASP A 62 17.82 11.92 24.93
N GLY A 63 18.90 11.34 24.40
CA GLY A 63 20.22 11.33 25.09
C GLY A 63 20.24 10.56 26.43
N ILE A 64 19.18 9.80 26.74
CA ILE A 64 18.98 9.16 28.06
C ILE A 64 20.05 8.09 28.34
N ASN A 65 20.63 7.46 27.32
CA ASN A 65 21.64 6.40 27.46
C ASN A 65 23.03 6.80 26.92
N GLY A 66 23.29 8.10 26.75
CA GLY A 66 24.58 8.59 26.24
C GLY A 66 24.77 8.40 24.73
N ILE A 67 23.73 7.97 23.99
CA ILE A 67 23.75 7.82 22.54
C ILE A 67 23.63 9.20 21.92
N GLU A 68 24.62 9.60 21.10
CA GLU A 68 24.72 10.95 20.53
C GLU A 68 24.07 11.08 19.14
N TYR A 69 23.43 10.03 18.61
CA TYR A 69 22.87 10.03 17.25
C TYR A 69 21.41 9.54 17.24
N LYS A 70 20.70 9.99 16.21
CA LYS A 70 19.30 9.66 15.99
C LYS A 70 19.15 8.42 15.08
N GLY A 71 18.06 7.67 15.25
CA GLY A 71 17.72 6.56 14.36
C GLY A 71 17.62 6.97 12.89
N SER A 72 17.12 8.18 12.58
CA SER A 72 17.10 8.74 11.23
C SER A 72 18.50 9.02 10.66
N THR A 73 19.44 9.49 11.50
CA THR A 73 20.85 9.70 11.12
C THR A 73 21.51 8.37 10.77
N LEU A 74 21.27 7.33 11.56
CA LEU A 74 21.77 5.98 11.30
C LEU A 74 21.19 5.42 9.99
N ALA A 75 19.88 5.55 9.77
CA ALA A 75 19.24 5.14 8.53
C ALA A 75 19.84 5.86 7.32
N GLN A 76 20.08 7.17 7.41
CA GLN A 76 20.69 7.97 6.34
C GLN A 76 22.11 7.48 6.02
N GLU A 77 22.94 7.22 7.01
CA GLU A 77 24.30 6.71 6.82
C GLU A 77 24.28 5.33 6.15
N ILE A 78 23.43 4.42 6.63
CA ILE A 78 23.28 3.09 6.02
C ILE A 78 22.87 3.23 4.55
N ARG A 79 21.89 4.07 4.21
CA ARG A 79 21.47 4.34 2.82
C ARG A 79 22.60 4.89 1.97
N THR A 80 23.42 5.78 2.54
CA THR A 80 24.60 6.32 1.85
C THR A 80 25.59 5.22 1.51
N ARG A 81 25.92 4.33 2.47
CA ARG A 81 26.83 3.21 2.26
C ARG A 81 26.29 2.16 1.31
N GLN A 82 24.98 1.91 1.33
CA GLN A 82 24.32 1.07 0.33
C GLN A 82 24.45 1.64 -1.08
N LYS A 83 24.25 2.96 -1.24
CA LYS A 83 24.41 3.66 -2.52
C LYS A 83 25.86 3.61 -3.02
N GLU A 84 26.84 3.71 -2.12
CA GLU A 84 28.27 3.64 -2.43
C GLU A 84 28.78 2.21 -2.68
N GLY A 85 27.93 1.19 -2.52
CA GLY A 85 28.32 -0.21 -2.65
C GLY A 85 29.16 -0.77 -1.49
N LYS A 86 29.30 -0.02 -0.39
CA LYS A 86 30.01 -0.45 0.84
C LYS A 86 29.19 -1.41 1.70
N MET A 87 27.86 -1.38 1.54
CA MET A 87 26.94 -2.29 2.19
C MET A 87 25.95 -2.86 1.16
N ARG A 88 25.53 -4.11 1.32
CA ARG A 88 24.43 -4.62 0.50
C ARG A 88 23.14 -3.89 0.83
N SER A 89 22.24 -3.79 -0.15
CA SER A 89 20.93 -3.19 0.08
C SER A 89 19.99 -4.17 0.79
N PHE A 90 19.29 -3.69 1.81
CA PHE A 90 18.26 -4.38 2.57
C PHE A 90 17.17 -3.39 3.01
N PRO A 91 15.95 -3.85 3.36
CA PRO A 91 14.90 -2.99 3.85
C PRO A 91 15.22 -2.39 5.22
N ILE A 92 14.83 -1.12 5.42
CA ILE A 92 14.86 -0.45 6.72
C ILE A 92 13.43 -0.12 7.11
N ILE A 93 12.98 -0.63 8.24
CA ILE A 93 11.65 -0.44 8.79
C ILE A 93 11.73 0.50 9.98
N LEU A 94 10.92 1.56 9.97
CA LEU A 94 10.68 2.34 11.17
C LEU A 94 9.71 1.59 12.07
N PHE A 95 10.16 1.25 13.28
CA PHE A 95 9.39 0.49 14.25
C PHE A 95 9.19 1.31 15.53
N SER A 96 8.12 2.10 15.58
CA SER A 96 7.91 3.13 16.61
C SER A 96 6.68 2.87 17.47
N ALA A 97 6.77 3.21 18.76
CA ALA A 97 5.65 3.12 19.68
C ALA A 97 4.67 4.31 19.55
N ASN A 98 5.07 5.42 18.92
CA ASN A 98 4.32 6.67 18.94
C ASN A 98 3.97 7.17 17.53
N SER A 99 2.67 7.20 17.21
CA SER A 99 2.15 7.75 15.96
C SER A 99 2.48 9.24 15.77
N LYS A 100 2.45 10.03 16.85
CA LYS A 100 2.78 11.47 16.80
C LYS A 100 4.24 11.73 16.44
N LEU A 101 5.15 10.85 16.86
CA LEU A 101 6.56 10.95 16.48
C LEU A 101 6.76 10.67 14.98
N GLN A 102 6.01 9.72 14.44
CA GLN A 102 5.98 9.45 13.01
C GLN A 102 5.43 10.62 12.19
N GLU A 103 4.43 11.33 12.73
CA GLU A 103 3.87 12.53 12.10
C GLU A 103 4.86 13.71 12.13
N SER A 104 5.70 13.80 13.17
CA SER A 104 6.71 14.86 13.32
C SER A 104 7.91 14.71 12.38
N LEU A 105 8.15 13.51 11.84
CA LEU A 105 9.18 13.31 10.82
C LEU A 105 8.81 14.07 9.54
N ASP A 106 9.77 14.82 9.03
CA ASP A 106 9.63 15.41 7.71
C ASP A 106 9.57 14.34 6.60
N LYS A 107 9.17 14.74 5.40
CA LYS A 107 9.05 13.82 4.27
C LYS A 107 10.39 13.15 3.95
N THR A 108 11.49 13.89 4.04
CA THR A 108 12.85 13.42 3.71
C THR A 108 13.28 12.30 4.67
N ALA A 109 13.01 12.47 5.97
CA ALA A 109 13.30 11.43 6.95
C ALA A 109 12.41 10.18 6.75
N LYS A 110 11.13 10.36 6.41
CA LYS A 110 10.24 9.23 6.08
C LYS A 110 10.69 8.45 4.85
N ASP A 111 11.34 9.10 3.90
CA ASP A 111 11.81 8.47 2.67
C ASP A 111 13.01 7.51 2.89
N LEU A 112 13.64 7.55 4.06
CA LEU A 112 14.69 6.59 4.44
C LEU A 112 14.16 5.20 4.76
N PHE A 113 12.87 5.09 5.11
CA PHE A 113 12.24 3.86 5.56
C PHE A 113 11.33 3.30 4.47
N ASP A 114 11.41 1.99 4.24
CA ASP A 114 10.57 1.28 3.27
C ASP A 114 9.18 1.03 3.82
N PHE A 115 9.08 0.82 5.13
CA PHE A 115 7.83 0.58 5.83
C PHE A 115 7.86 1.22 7.21
N ILE A 116 6.68 1.61 7.70
CA ILE A 116 6.49 2.18 9.05
C ILE A 116 5.51 1.29 9.79
N GLN A 117 5.93 0.72 10.91
CA GLN A 117 5.11 -0.12 11.79
C GLN A 117 4.98 0.51 13.18
N GLU A 118 3.75 0.76 13.59
CA GLU A 118 3.45 1.12 14.97
C GLU A 118 3.49 -0.13 15.86
N LYS A 119 4.29 -0.08 16.94
CA LYS A 119 4.42 -1.20 17.89
C LYS A 119 3.08 -1.59 18.51
N GLY A 120 2.24 -0.62 18.86
CA GLY A 120 0.91 -0.82 19.47
C GLY A 120 -0.11 -1.50 18.55
N LYS A 121 0.13 -1.59 17.24
CA LYS A 121 -0.74 -2.31 16.30
C LYS A 121 -0.40 -3.80 16.16
N LEU A 122 0.62 -4.28 16.86
CA LEU A 122 1.00 -5.70 16.91
C LEU A 122 0.40 -6.38 18.16
N ASP A 123 -0.88 -6.19 18.37
CA ASP A 123 -1.64 -6.59 19.56
C ASP A 123 -2.31 -7.97 19.43
N SER A 124 -2.26 -8.58 18.26
CA SER A 124 -2.88 -9.88 17.97
C SER A 124 -1.94 -10.81 17.17
N PRO A 125 -2.11 -12.14 17.27
CA PRO A 125 -1.37 -13.10 16.44
C PRO A 125 -1.51 -12.84 14.94
N GLU A 126 -2.69 -12.40 14.48
CA GLU A 126 -2.97 -12.06 13.10
C GLU A 126 -2.18 -10.84 12.65
N ALA A 127 -2.12 -9.78 13.48
CA ALA A 127 -1.32 -8.59 13.21
C ALA A 127 0.17 -8.92 13.13
N ILE A 128 0.68 -9.73 14.05
CA ILE A 128 2.06 -10.23 14.05
C ILE A 128 2.35 -11.05 12.79
N LYS A 129 1.47 -11.97 12.41
CA LYS A 129 1.59 -12.78 11.19
C LYS A 129 1.60 -11.90 9.95
N LYS A 130 0.70 -10.91 9.89
CA LYS A 130 0.64 -9.95 8.78
C LYS A 130 1.94 -9.16 8.66
N PHE A 131 2.47 -8.65 9.76
CA PHE A 131 3.73 -7.90 9.76
C PHE A 131 4.92 -8.78 9.37
N ARG A 132 4.97 -10.03 9.83
CA ARG A 132 5.99 -11.01 9.40
C ARG A 132 5.96 -11.23 7.89
N ASN A 133 4.78 -11.34 7.29
CA ASN A 133 4.66 -11.48 5.83
C ASN A 133 5.17 -10.23 5.09
N ILE A 134 5.00 -9.02 5.66
CA ILE A 134 5.60 -7.79 5.13
C ILE A 134 7.13 -7.88 5.16
N LEU A 135 7.72 -8.29 6.30
CA LEU A 135 9.16 -8.46 6.42
C LEU A 135 9.71 -9.43 5.37
N LEU A 136 9.05 -10.58 5.19
CA LEU A 136 9.41 -11.57 4.18
C LEU A 136 9.36 -11.00 2.76
N SER A 137 8.26 -10.33 2.42
CA SER A 137 8.07 -9.75 1.10
C SER A 137 9.11 -8.66 0.80
N LEU A 138 9.40 -7.77 1.76
CA LEU A 138 10.44 -6.76 1.62
C LEU A 138 11.81 -7.38 1.40
N SER A 139 12.20 -8.39 2.20
CA SER A 139 13.47 -9.08 2.04
C SER A 139 13.59 -9.79 0.70
N ASN A 140 12.53 -10.49 0.26
CA ASN A 140 12.48 -11.15 -1.04
C ASN A 140 12.66 -10.16 -2.18
N GLY A 141 11.93 -9.04 -2.13
CA GLY A 141 12.01 -8.00 -3.14
C GLY A 141 13.39 -7.36 -3.24
N TYR A 142 14.02 -7.07 -2.08
CA TYR A 142 15.39 -6.55 -2.07
C TYR A 142 16.39 -7.57 -2.62
N LYS A 143 16.32 -8.84 -2.20
CA LYS A 143 17.20 -9.92 -2.72
C LYS A 143 17.03 -10.06 -4.23
N TYR A 144 15.80 -10.07 -4.71
CA TYR A 144 15.51 -10.17 -6.14
C TYR A 144 16.09 -8.99 -6.93
N LEU A 145 15.82 -7.74 -6.49
CA LEU A 145 16.31 -6.53 -7.17
C LEU A 145 17.84 -6.42 -7.15
N CYS A 146 18.50 -6.87 -6.06
CA CYS A 146 19.96 -6.91 -5.97
C CYS A 146 20.57 -7.95 -6.90
N GLY A 147 19.86 -9.05 -7.18
CA GLY A 147 20.32 -10.12 -8.06
C GLY A 147 20.11 -9.86 -9.56
N LEU A 148 19.36 -8.81 -9.93
CA LEU A 148 19.15 -8.48 -11.34
C LEU A 148 20.38 -7.82 -11.95
N GLU A 149 20.94 -8.40 -13.02
CA GLU A 149 21.98 -7.76 -13.83
C GLU A 149 21.44 -6.54 -14.56
N ILE A 150 20.25 -6.66 -15.14
CA ILE A 150 19.54 -5.58 -15.85
C ILE A 150 18.15 -5.43 -15.24
N LYS A 151 17.85 -4.23 -14.77
CA LYS A 151 16.51 -3.88 -14.31
C LYS A 151 15.69 -3.32 -15.46
N SER A 152 14.59 -3.97 -15.79
CA SER A 152 13.59 -3.49 -16.76
C SER A 152 12.20 -3.48 -16.12
N ILE A 153 11.24 -2.83 -16.78
CA ILE A 153 9.83 -2.86 -16.35
C ILE A 153 9.34 -4.31 -16.26
N GLU A 154 9.66 -5.12 -17.24
CA GLU A 154 9.25 -6.52 -17.31
C GLU A 154 9.83 -7.35 -16.17
N SER A 155 11.14 -7.21 -15.90
CA SER A 155 11.79 -7.96 -14.83
C SER A 155 11.33 -7.52 -13.44
N VAL A 156 11.00 -6.25 -13.25
CA VAL A 156 10.63 -5.71 -11.92
C VAL A 156 9.13 -5.80 -11.67
N LEU A 157 8.29 -5.49 -12.66
CA LEU A 157 6.84 -5.44 -12.49
C LEU A 157 6.11 -6.67 -13.03
N GLY A 158 6.81 -7.59 -13.71
CA GLY A 158 6.23 -8.83 -14.21
C GLY A 158 5.17 -8.64 -15.31
N ILE A 159 5.26 -7.57 -16.10
CA ILE A 159 4.31 -7.25 -17.18
C ILE A 159 5.06 -6.86 -18.44
N ASN A 160 4.59 -7.33 -19.59
CA ASN A 160 5.08 -6.85 -20.88
C ASN A 160 4.74 -5.37 -21.07
N ILE A 161 5.75 -4.56 -21.39
CA ILE A 161 5.62 -3.11 -21.56
C ILE A 161 4.56 -2.71 -22.60
N GLU A 162 4.39 -3.53 -23.66
CA GLU A 162 3.38 -3.31 -24.70
C GLU A 162 1.94 -3.37 -24.16
N SER A 163 1.74 -4.03 -23.01
CA SER A 163 0.45 -4.09 -22.32
C SER A 163 0.14 -2.82 -21.53
N ILE A 164 1.15 -1.97 -21.31
CA ILE A 164 1.00 -0.68 -20.61
C ILE A 164 0.99 0.44 -21.63
N ARG A 165 -0.17 1.05 -21.88
CA ARG A 165 -0.29 2.15 -22.84
C ARG A 165 0.02 3.55 -22.27
N GLU A 166 0.30 3.65 -20.97
CA GLU A 166 0.61 4.94 -20.31
C GLU A 166 2.09 5.28 -20.47
N VAL A 167 2.40 6.03 -21.52
CA VAL A 167 3.77 6.41 -21.90
C VAL A 167 4.51 7.16 -20.79
N ARG A 168 3.79 8.01 -20.03
CA ARG A 168 4.38 8.79 -18.92
C ARG A 168 4.80 7.88 -17.77
N PHE A 169 4.04 6.82 -17.50
CA PHE A 169 4.43 5.79 -16.54
C PHE A 169 5.72 5.11 -16.95
N ILE A 170 5.77 4.63 -18.19
CA ILE A 170 6.94 3.94 -18.76
C ILE A 170 8.18 4.81 -18.65
N ALA A 171 8.09 6.08 -19.09
CA ALA A 171 9.20 7.01 -19.03
C ALA A 171 9.67 7.27 -17.58
N THR A 172 8.73 7.54 -16.68
CA THR A 172 9.06 7.80 -15.27
C THR A 172 9.68 6.58 -14.61
N PHE A 173 9.11 5.39 -14.81
CA PHE A 173 9.62 4.18 -14.19
C PHE A 173 11.02 3.80 -14.68
N ASN A 174 11.31 3.97 -15.98
CA ASN A 174 12.64 3.78 -16.52
C ASN A 174 13.69 4.71 -15.89
N GLU A 175 13.33 5.94 -15.54
CA GLU A 175 14.23 6.83 -14.79
C GLU A 175 14.42 6.34 -13.34
N GLN A 176 13.38 5.85 -12.69
CA GLN A 176 13.50 5.28 -11.34
C GLN A 176 14.41 4.05 -11.30
N LEU A 177 14.38 3.19 -12.34
CA LEU A 177 15.22 1.99 -12.41
C LEU A 177 16.73 2.29 -12.42
N LYS A 178 17.15 3.51 -12.78
CA LYS A 178 18.56 3.97 -12.75
C LYS A 178 19.03 4.36 -11.34
N LEU A 179 18.11 4.53 -10.40
CA LEU A 179 18.42 4.98 -9.04
C LEU A 179 18.86 3.80 -8.14
N PRO A 180 19.43 4.09 -6.96
CA PRO A 180 19.74 3.08 -5.95
C PRO A 180 18.52 2.22 -5.60
N ILE A 181 18.74 0.98 -5.19
CA ILE A 181 17.67 -0.02 -4.99
C ILE A 181 16.58 0.49 -4.04
N HIS A 182 16.94 1.14 -2.93
CA HIS A 182 15.93 1.66 -2.00
C HIS A 182 15.00 2.70 -2.63
N ASN A 183 15.48 3.53 -3.57
CA ASN A 183 14.64 4.48 -4.30
C ASN A 183 13.67 3.76 -5.23
N VAL A 184 14.12 2.71 -5.93
CA VAL A 184 13.27 1.86 -6.77
C VAL A 184 12.19 1.19 -5.91
N VAL A 185 12.58 0.59 -4.78
CA VAL A 185 11.67 -0.04 -3.82
C VAL A 185 10.65 0.98 -3.30
N LYS A 186 11.12 2.14 -2.85
CA LYS A 186 10.25 3.21 -2.34
C LYS A 186 9.22 3.62 -3.38
N PHE A 187 9.64 3.85 -4.63
CA PHE A 187 8.73 4.22 -5.71
C PHE A 187 7.68 3.12 -5.98
N ILE A 188 8.10 1.84 -6.03
CA ILE A 188 7.17 0.72 -6.22
C ILE A 188 6.15 0.66 -5.08
N LEU A 189 6.59 0.75 -3.83
CA LEU A 189 5.71 0.64 -2.67
C LEU A 189 4.76 1.84 -2.57
N THR A 190 5.26 3.08 -2.72
CA THR A 190 4.46 4.29 -2.48
C THR A 190 3.62 4.70 -3.67
N GLU A 191 4.16 4.60 -4.90
CA GLU A 191 3.52 5.18 -6.09
C GLU A 191 2.81 4.15 -6.97
N ILE A 192 3.10 2.84 -6.77
CA ILE A 192 2.49 1.79 -7.59
C ILE A 192 1.60 0.86 -6.75
N LEU A 193 2.13 0.28 -5.66
CA LEU A 193 1.40 -0.74 -4.88
C LEU A 193 0.43 -0.15 -3.85
N ASN A 194 0.77 0.99 -3.22
CA ASN A 194 -0.08 1.64 -2.23
C ASN A 194 -1.01 2.71 -2.85
N ARG A 195 -0.92 2.95 -4.16
CA ARG A 195 -1.85 3.79 -4.91
C ARG A 195 -2.72 2.94 -5.83
N GLN A 196 -3.94 3.41 -6.09
CA GLN A 196 -4.80 2.83 -7.11
C GLN A 196 -4.53 3.50 -8.46
N GLY A 197 -4.84 2.84 -9.54
CA GLY A 197 -4.66 3.37 -10.90
C GLY A 197 -4.31 2.27 -11.89
N LEU A 198 -3.05 2.19 -12.33
CA LEU A 198 -2.58 1.07 -13.19
C LEU A 198 -2.68 -0.27 -12.46
N LEU A 199 -2.28 -0.32 -11.19
CA LEU A 199 -2.54 -1.44 -10.30
C LEU A 199 -3.67 -1.10 -9.34
N ILE A 200 -4.58 -2.05 -9.16
CA ILE A 200 -5.74 -1.90 -8.29
C ILE A 200 -5.82 -3.02 -7.26
N SER A 201 -6.35 -2.70 -6.09
CA SER A 201 -6.63 -3.67 -5.04
C SER A 201 -7.89 -4.49 -5.36
N GLU A 202 -8.06 -5.60 -4.64
CA GLU A 202 -9.24 -6.46 -4.77
C GLU A 202 -10.56 -5.71 -4.56
N ASN A 203 -10.61 -4.81 -3.55
CA ASN A 203 -11.80 -4.00 -3.28
C ASN A 203 -12.14 -3.06 -4.44
N ILE A 204 -11.14 -2.47 -5.09
CA ILE A 204 -11.37 -1.62 -6.28
C ILE A 204 -11.77 -2.49 -7.47
N LEU A 205 -11.13 -3.64 -7.65
CA LEU A 205 -11.48 -4.58 -8.72
C LEU A 205 -12.94 -5.03 -8.59
N SER A 206 -13.37 -5.44 -7.38
CA SER A 206 -14.76 -5.84 -7.13
C SER A 206 -15.75 -4.71 -7.41
N ALA A 207 -15.43 -3.47 -6.99
CA ALA A 207 -16.24 -2.30 -7.28
C ALA A 207 -16.37 -2.05 -8.79
N ARG A 208 -15.24 -2.14 -9.55
CA ARG A 208 -15.22 -1.94 -11.00
C ARG A 208 -15.91 -3.05 -11.77
N LEU A 209 -15.90 -4.28 -11.27
CA LEU A 209 -16.66 -5.39 -11.84
C LEU A 209 -18.13 -5.40 -11.39
N GLY A 210 -18.46 -4.63 -10.36
CA GLY A 210 -19.82 -4.55 -9.81
C GLY A 210 -20.22 -5.75 -8.95
N ILE A 211 -19.28 -6.52 -8.40
CA ILE A 211 -19.50 -7.79 -7.73
C ILE A 211 -19.35 -7.66 -6.21
N ASP A 212 -20.35 -8.08 -5.45
CA ASP A 212 -20.30 -8.19 -3.99
C ASP A 212 -19.50 -9.45 -3.58
N VAL A 213 -18.24 -9.23 -3.19
CA VAL A 213 -17.31 -10.31 -2.82
C VAL A 213 -17.84 -11.18 -1.69
N LYS A 214 -18.52 -10.58 -0.70
CA LYS A 214 -19.01 -11.31 0.49
C LYS A 214 -20.18 -12.22 0.20
N LYS A 215 -20.98 -11.90 -0.85
CA LYS A 215 -22.15 -12.65 -1.25
C LYS A 215 -21.89 -13.60 -2.43
N SER A 216 -20.70 -13.54 -3.05
CA SER A 216 -20.40 -14.27 -4.29
C SER A 216 -19.48 -15.45 -4.04
N ASP A 217 -20.02 -16.66 -4.00
CA ASP A 217 -19.26 -17.91 -3.82
C ASP A 217 -18.26 -18.15 -4.96
N ASP A 218 -18.55 -17.68 -6.18
CA ASP A 218 -17.71 -17.84 -7.36
C ASP A 218 -16.62 -16.78 -7.50
N TRP A 219 -16.49 -15.84 -6.56
CA TRP A 219 -15.52 -14.75 -6.64
C TRP A 219 -14.07 -15.24 -6.78
N THR A 220 -13.66 -16.20 -5.95
CA THR A 220 -12.30 -16.77 -6.01
C THR A 220 -12.03 -17.44 -7.36
N ILE A 221 -13.02 -18.14 -7.92
CA ILE A 221 -12.92 -18.78 -9.23
C ILE A 221 -12.71 -17.72 -10.33
N LEU A 222 -13.46 -16.63 -10.27
CA LEU A 222 -13.32 -15.51 -11.19
C LEU A 222 -11.90 -14.92 -11.11
N LEU A 223 -11.38 -14.65 -9.91
CA LEU A 223 -10.04 -14.09 -9.72
C LEU A 223 -8.92 -15.00 -10.24
N GLU A 224 -9.00 -16.30 -10.01
CA GLU A 224 -7.93 -17.24 -10.33
C GLU A 224 -7.97 -17.70 -11.78
N LYS A 225 -9.14 -18.07 -12.27
CA LYS A 225 -9.28 -18.73 -13.57
C LYS A 225 -9.58 -17.78 -14.72
N VAL A 226 -10.22 -16.66 -14.44
CA VAL A 226 -10.69 -15.75 -15.49
C VAL A 226 -9.82 -14.50 -15.55
N ILE A 227 -9.59 -13.87 -14.42
CA ILE A 227 -8.83 -12.60 -14.34
C ILE A 227 -7.38 -12.85 -13.89
N GLY A 228 -6.99 -14.10 -13.70
CA GLY A 228 -5.65 -14.46 -13.22
C GLY A 228 -4.50 -13.90 -14.07
N LEU A 229 -4.70 -13.75 -15.36
CA LEU A 229 -3.72 -13.13 -16.27
C LEU A 229 -3.48 -11.64 -15.99
N ALA A 230 -4.44 -10.96 -15.36
CA ALA A 230 -4.29 -9.56 -14.94
C ALA A 230 -3.65 -9.42 -13.55
N LYS A 231 -3.44 -10.52 -12.82
CA LYS A 231 -2.83 -10.47 -11.48
C LYS A 231 -1.39 -9.98 -11.58
N TYR A 232 -1.04 -9.04 -10.68
CA TYR A 232 0.33 -8.57 -10.53
C TYR A 232 1.23 -9.69 -10.00
N ASN A 233 2.35 -9.92 -10.66
CA ASN A 233 3.35 -10.94 -10.31
C ASN A 233 4.78 -10.37 -10.25
N GLY A 234 4.92 -9.06 -10.16
CA GLY A 234 6.21 -8.39 -9.98
C GLY A 234 6.72 -8.42 -8.54
N VAL A 235 7.71 -7.59 -8.26
CA VAL A 235 8.36 -7.48 -6.94
C VAL A 235 7.31 -7.14 -5.87
N PHE A 236 7.35 -7.81 -4.73
CA PHE A 236 6.41 -7.69 -3.60
C PHE A 236 4.99 -8.23 -3.85
N SER A 237 4.74 -8.95 -4.96
CA SER A 237 3.42 -9.53 -5.26
C SER A 237 3.01 -10.65 -4.29
N ASP A 238 3.94 -11.21 -3.52
CA ASP A 238 3.70 -12.21 -2.48
C ASP A 238 2.92 -11.64 -1.27
N TYR A 239 2.97 -10.33 -1.05
CA TYR A 239 2.19 -9.65 -0.01
C TYR A 239 1.20 -8.63 -0.58
N TRP A 240 1.62 -7.78 -1.52
CA TRP A 240 0.75 -6.77 -2.14
C TRP A 240 -0.01 -7.36 -3.33
N ILE A 241 -1.13 -8.02 -3.06
CA ILE A 241 -1.99 -8.59 -4.10
C ILE A 241 -2.68 -7.46 -4.85
N ARG A 242 -2.44 -7.38 -6.18
CA ARG A 242 -2.95 -6.35 -7.07
C ARG A 242 -3.30 -6.92 -8.45
N TRP A 243 -4.02 -6.15 -9.23
CA TRP A 243 -4.38 -6.48 -10.61
C TRP A 243 -4.06 -5.30 -11.53
N TRP A 244 -3.51 -5.60 -12.71
CA TRP A 244 -3.30 -4.62 -13.75
C TRP A 244 -4.62 -4.21 -14.38
N MET A 245 -5.07 -2.98 -14.17
CA MET A 245 -6.33 -2.48 -14.72
C MET A 245 -6.36 -2.51 -16.26
N PRO A 246 -5.28 -2.18 -17.00
CA PRO A 246 -5.26 -2.32 -18.47
C PRO A 246 -5.52 -3.75 -18.96
N LEU A 247 -5.08 -4.79 -18.23
CA LEU A 247 -5.36 -6.18 -18.57
C LEU A 247 -6.79 -6.58 -18.22
N VAL A 248 -7.35 -6.05 -17.14
CA VAL A 248 -8.78 -6.23 -16.80
C VAL A 248 -9.65 -5.59 -17.88
N GLU A 249 -9.31 -4.37 -18.33
CA GLU A 249 -10.04 -3.69 -19.41
C GLU A 249 -9.91 -4.42 -20.75
N LYS A 250 -8.73 -4.97 -21.05
CA LYS A 250 -8.53 -5.80 -22.25
C LYS A 250 -9.45 -7.01 -22.20
N TRP A 251 -9.44 -7.76 -21.10
CA TRP A 251 -10.35 -8.90 -20.91
C TRP A 251 -11.81 -8.48 -21.03
N TRP A 252 -12.20 -7.35 -20.40
CA TRP A 252 -13.58 -6.85 -20.52
C TRP A 252 -13.98 -6.57 -21.97
N ASN A 253 -13.12 -5.92 -22.74
CA ASN A 253 -13.39 -5.62 -24.15
C ASN A 253 -13.53 -6.89 -25.01
N GLU A 254 -12.88 -7.99 -24.63
CA GLU A 254 -13.03 -9.30 -25.30
C GLU A 254 -14.43 -9.90 -25.03
N ILE A 255 -14.94 -9.79 -23.80
CA ILE A 255 -16.25 -10.36 -23.43
C ILE A 255 -17.43 -9.42 -23.70
N SER A 256 -17.19 -8.12 -23.78
CA SER A 256 -18.22 -7.09 -23.98
C SER A 256 -17.75 -5.96 -24.90
N PRO A 257 -17.51 -6.24 -26.20
CA PRO A 257 -16.89 -5.29 -27.12
C PRO A 257 -17.74 -4.04 -27.41
N ASN A 258 -19.04 -4.10 -27.14
CA ASN A 258 -19.98 -3.01 -27.42
C ASN A 258 -20.19 -2.03 -26.24
N TYR A 259 -19.67 -2.35 -25.07
CA TYR A 259 -19.93 -1.55 -23.85
C TYR A 259 -18.68 -1.37 -23.04
N TYR A 260 -18.35 -0.12 -22.73
CA TYR A 260 -17.26 0.18 -21.80
C TYR A 260 -17.64 -0.25 -20.38
N LEU A 261 -16.68 -0.84 -19.66
CA LEU A 261 -16.87 -1.31 -18.28
C LEU A 261 -17.53 -0.26 -17.38
N ARG A 262 -17.07 1.01 -17.44
CA ARG A 262 -17.56 2.09 -16.61
C ARG A 262 -18.97 2.60 -16.99
N SER A 263 -19.46 2.32 -18.20
CA SER A 263 -20.77 2.82 -18.66
C SER A 263 -21.96 2.00 -18.15
N LEU A 264 -21.68 0.84 -17.54
CA LEU A 264 -22.70 -0.10 -17.09
C LEU A 264 -22.89 -0.04 -15.58
N SER A 265 -24.10 -0.38 -15.13
CA SER A 265 -24.41 -0.62 -13.73
C SER A 265 -23.74 -1.90 -13.20
N ALA A 266 -23.62 -2.03 -11.89
CA ALA A 266 -23.09 -3.25 -11.25
C ALA A 266 -23.83 -4.51 -11.70
N LYS A 267 -25.17 -4.43 -11.78
CA LYS A 267 -26.02 -5.54 -12.24
C LYS A 267 -25.71 -5.95 -13.68
N GLU A 268 -25.64 -5.00 -14.60
CA GLU A 268 -25.35 -5.29 -16.02
C GLU A 268 -23.97 -5.91 -16.20
N ARG A 269 -22.95 -5.40 -15.50
CA ARG A 269 -21.60 -5.98 -15.52
C ARG A 269 -21.61 -7.42 -15.01
N THR A 270 -22.22 -7.66 -13.87
CA THR A 270 -22.30 -9.00 -13.26
C THR A 270 -23.04 -9.99 -14.18
N GLU A 271 -24.15 -9.60 -14.82
CA GLU A 271 -24.89 -10.47 -15.73
C GLU A 271 -24.09 -10.80 -17.00
N ILE A 272 -23.33 -9.86 -17.55
CA ILE A 272 -22.42 -10.14 -18.68
C ILE A 272 -21.35 -11.13 -18.26
N ILE A 273 -20.72 -10.95 -17.11
CA ILE A 273 -19.69 -11.85 -16.58
C ILE A 273 -20.25 -13.27 -16.39
N LYS A 274 -21.40 -13.42 -15.73
CA LYS A 274 -22.09 -14.70 -15.54
C LYS A 274 -22.33 -15.40 -16.87
N LYS A 275 -22.92 -14.69 -17.83
CA LYS A 275 -23.26 -15.25 -19.14
C LYS A 275 -22.05 -15.79 -19.89
N VAL A 276 -20.91 -15.11 -19.82
CA VAL A 276 -19.70 -15.50 -20.55
C VAL A 276 -18.88 -16.56 -19.81
N THR A 277 -18.86 -16.51 -18.47
CA THR A 277 -18.00 -17.39 -17.66
C THR A 277 -18.71 -18.62 -17.12
N GLY A 278 -20.05 -18.61 -17.08
CA GLY A 278 -20.85 -19.66 -16.42
C GLY A 278 -20.79 -19.62 -14.89
N LEU A 279 -20.30 -18.52 -14.30
CA LEU A 279 -20.18 -18.35 -12.85
C LEU A 279 -21.49 -17.76 -12.27
N ASP A 280 -22.47 -18.62 -12.02
CA ASP A 280 -23.83 -18.19 -11.69
C ASP A 280 -23.98 -17.64 -10.26
N LYS A 281 -23.02 -17.95 -9.35
CA LYS A 281 -23.06 -17.51 -7.95
C LYS A 281 -22.35 -16.16 -7.71
N LEU A 282 -22.11 -15.39 -8.76
CA LEU A 282 -21.69 -14.00 -8.63
C LEU A 282 -22.91 -13.13 -8.33
N ILE A 283 -22.81 -12.26 -7.31
CA ILE A 283 -23.90 -11.39 -6.88
C ILE A 283 -23.50 -9.94 -7.12
N PRO A 284 -24.34 -9.13 -7.78
CA PRO A 284 -24.02 -7.71 -8.00
C PRO A 284 -24.03 -6.93 -6.67
N ILE A 285 -23.20 -5.87 -6.60
CA ILE A 285 -23.25 -4.90 -5.51
C ILE A 285 -24.59 -4.17 -5.59
N GLU A 286 -25.30 -4.10 -4.48
CA GLU A 286 -26.54 -3.36 -4.34
C GLU A 286 -26.25 -1.89 -4.03
N LYS A 287 -27.00 -1.00 -4.67
CA LYS A 287 -26.92 0.43 -4.41
C LYS A 287 -27.38 0.75 -3.00
N ALA A 288 -26.57 1.51 -2.23
CA ALA A 288 -26.99 2.02 -0.94
C ALA A 288 -28.16 3.01 -1.10
N GLU A 289 -29.07 3.07 -0.12
CA GLU A 289 -30.29 3.87 -0.17
C GLU A 289 -30.07 5.35 -0.52
N LYS A 290 -28.94 5.92 -0.05
CA LYS A 290 -28.58 7.32 -0.27
C LYS A 290 -27.61 7.56 -1.46
N SER A 291 -27.29 6.54 -2.24
CA SER A 291 -26.42 6.68 -3.42
C SER A 291 -27.24 7.05 -4.65
N ASN A 292 -26.68 7.88 -5.52
CA ASN A 292 -27.28 8.29 -6.79
C ASN A 292 -27.01 7.28 -7.91
N SER A 293 -25.84 6.62 -7.87
CA SER A 293 -25.35 5.72 -8.91
C SER A 293 -25.08 4.32 -8.38
N ASP A 294 -25.23 3.33 -9.24
CA ASP A 294 -24.83 1.93 -9.05
C ASP A 294 -23.69 1.51 -9.99
N ALA A 295 -23.09 2.47 -10.70
CA ALA A 295 -21.92 2.28 -11.56
C ALA A 295 -20.63 2.41 -10.73
N PHE A 296 -20.50 1.66 -9.66
CA PHE A 296 -19.36 1.71 -8.74
C PHE A 296 -18.01 1.69 -9.47
N TRP A 297 -17.07 2.52 -9.00
CA TRP A 297 -15.74 2.62 -9.62
C TRP A 297 -14.59 2.66 -8.62
N THR A 298 -14.86 3.09 -7.41
CA THR A 298 -13.91 3.21 -6.32
C THR A 298 -14.54 2.77 -5.00
N VAL A 299 -13.80 2.90 -3.90
CA VAL A 299 -14.31 2.65 -2.55
C VAL A 299 -14.17 3.91 -1.70
N CYS A 300 -15.08 4.09 -0.76
CA CYS A 300 -14.99 5.13 0.26
C CYS A 300 -13.78 4.88 1.17
N LYS A 301 -12.91 5.86 1.36
CA LYS A 301 -11.70 5.73 2.21
C LYS A 301 -12.05 5.41 3.66
N GLY A 302 -13.11 5.99 4.20
CA GLY A 302 -13.50 5.79 5.60
C GLY A 302 -14.18 4.45 5.87
N THR A 303 -14.96 3.92 4.91
CA THR A 303 -15.80 2.72 5.13
C THR A 303 -15.41 1.52 4.29
N SER A 304 -14.52 1.68 3.31
CA SER A 304 -14.17 0.67 2.29
C SER A 304 -15.37 0.14 1.47
N ILE A 305 -16.52 0.82 1.53
CA ILE A 305 -17.72 0.45 0.76
C ILE A 305 -17.57 0.95 -0.67
N PRO A 306 -17.92 0.15 -1.70
CA PRO A 306 -17.95 0.57 -3.09
C PRO A 306 -18.84 1.78 -3.32
N ILE A 307 -18.33 2.75 -4.09
CA ILE A 307 -19.04 3.98 -4.48
C ILE A 307 -18.75 4.32 -5.94
N ASP A 308 -19.67 5.01 -6.59
CA ASP A 308 -19.34 5.79 -7.77
C ASP A 308 -18.66 7.12 -7.34
N THR A 309 -17.78 7.64 -8.17
CA THR A 309 -17.13 8.93 -7.94
C THR A 309 -18.11 10.10 -7.83
N VAL A 310 -19.32 10.00 -8.43
CA VAL A 310 -20.39 11.02 -8.29
C VAL A 310 -20.96 11.07 -6.87
N ASP A 311 -20.93 9.96 -6.15
CA ASP A 311 -21.35 9.83 -4.74
C ASP A 311 -20.19 10.02 -3.74
N GLY A 312 -19.00 10.39 -4.24
CA GLY A 312 -17.80 10.67 -3.46
C GLY A 312 -17.39 12.15 -3.49
N LEU A 313 -16.65 12.54 -2.47
CA LEU A 313 -15.89 13.79 -2.41
C LEU A 313 -14.40 13.47 -2.46
N ILE A 314 -13.64 14.22 -3.25
CA ILE A 314 -12.21 14.04 -3.38
C ILE A 314 -11.52 14.40 -2.06
N LEU A 315 -10.60 13.56 -1.59
CA LEU A 315 -9.81 13.84 -0.40
C LEU A 315 -8.74 14.90 -0.66
N ALA A 316 -8.34 15.60 0.40
CA ALA A 316 -7.25 16.57 0.36
C ALA A 316 -5.88 15.92 0.10
N ASN A 317 -4.86 16.76 -0.15
CA ASN A 317 -3.46 16.33 -0.30
C ASN A 317 -3.19 15.36 -1.46
N GLN A 318 -3.92 15.54 -2.58
CA GLN A 318 -3.77 14.74 -3.79
C GLN A 318 -3.34 15.55 -5.01
N ASP A 319 -2.74 16.72 -4.81
CA ASP A 319 -2.36 17.63 -5.91
C ASP A 319 -1.16 17.10 -6.73
N ASN A 320 -0.36 16.20 -6.13
CA ASN A 320 0.85 15.65 -6.73
C ASN A 320 0.69 14.19 -7.21
N LEU A 321 -0.53 13.77 -7.55
CA LEU A 321 -0.73 12.44 -8.14
C LEU A 321 -0.14 12.37 -9.54
N TYR A 322 0.49 11.23 -9.83
CA TYR A 322 0.88 10.93 -11.20
C TYR A 322 -0.35 10.71 -12.09
N PRO A 323 -0.25 10.98 -13.40
CA PRO A 323 -1.39 10.86 -14.32
C PRO A 323 -2.05 9.47 -14.39
N TRP A 324 -1.33 8.43 -14.00
CA TRP A 324 -1.81 7.06 -13.96
C TRP A 324 -2.40 6.63 -12.61
N GLN A 325 -2.43 7.53 -11.64
CA GLN A 325 -2.97 7.27 -10.31
C GLN A 325 -4.39 7.78 -10.20
N ASP A 326 -5.25 7.01 -9.55
CA ASP A 326 -6.61 7.42 -9.23
C ASP A 326 -6.65 8.33 -8.00
N LYS A 327 -7.64 9.20 -7.98
CA LYS A 327 -7.97 9.96 -6.77
C LYS A 327 -8.64 9.07 -5.73
N GLU A 328 -8.38 9.34 -4.46
CA GLU A 328 -9.10 8.75 -3.33
C GLU A 328 -10.33 9.60 -2.99
N TYR A 329 -11.39 8.91 -2.58
CA TYR A 329 -12.69 9.54 -2.30
C TYR A 329 -13.19 9.11 -0.93
N VAL A 330 -13.98 9.99 -0.32
CA VAL A 330 -14.85 9.67 0.80
C VAL A 330 -16.30 9.80 0.34
N SER A 331 -17.18 8.89 0.76
CA SER A 331 -18.60 8.96 0.39
C SER A 331 -19.26 10.17 1.02
N VAL A 332 -20.26 10.74 0.32
CA VAL A 332 -21.10 11.84 0.85
C VAL A 332 -21.71 11.42 2.19
N TYR A 333 -22.15 10.15 2.31
CA TYR A 333 -22.71 9.63 3.55
C TYR A 333 -21.69 9.71 4.70
N GLU A 334 -20.48 9.20 4.52
CA GLU A 334 -19.43 9.17 5.55
C GLU A 334 -19.03 10.59 5.99
N VAL A 335 -18.98 11.55 5.04
CA VAL A 335 -18.66 12.94 5.37
C VAL A 335 -19.75 13.62 6.19
N LEU A 336 -21.01 13.21 6.03
CA LEU A 336 -22.12 13.76 6.81
C LEU A 336 -22.21 13.15 8.21
N GLU A 337 -21.89 11.87 8.35
CA GLU A 337 -21.96 11.11 9.61
C GLU A 337 -20.64 11.18 10.42
N GLU A 338 -19.51 11.38 9.74
CA GLU A 338 -18.14 11.48 10.31
C GLU A 338 -17.77 10.29 11.23
N THR A 339 -18.24 9.09 10.91
CA THR A 339 -18.05 7.89 11.75
C THR A 339 -16.60 7.42 11.79
N ASN A 340 -15.85 7.61 10.68
CA ASN A 340 -14.46 7.18 10.54
C ASN A 340 -13.56 8.34 10.11
N LYS A 341 -13.76 9.53 10.67
CA LYS A 341 -13.05 10.77 10.29
C LYS A 341 -11.52 10.61 10.32
N ASN A 342 -11.00 9.85 11.26
CA ASN A 342 -9.55 9.62 11.42
C ASN A 342 -8.95 8.82 10.24
N GLU A 343 -9.76 8.04 9.52
CA GLU A 343 -9.30 7.21 8.40
C GLU A 343 -9.18 8.00 7.08
N TRP A 344 -9.92 9.11 6.93
CA TRP A 344 -9.97 9.82 5.66
C TRP A 344 -9.53 11.31 5.74
N GLY A 345 -9.46 11.92 6.93
CA GLY A 345 -8.95 13.28 7.11
C GLY A 345 -9.87 14.37 6.54
N ASP A 346 -9.42 15.15 5.57
CA ASP A 346 -10.15 16.28 5.00
C ASP A 346 -10.47 16.10 3.51
N VAL A 347 -11.52 16.79 3.05
CA VAL A 347 -11.85 16.88 1.63
C VAL A 347 -11.05 17.98 0.95
N ALA A 348 -10.81 17.81 -0.35
CA ALA A 348 -10.10 18.78 -1.17
C ALA A 348 -10.79 20.16 -1.15
N SER A 349 -10.01 21.23 -1.27
CA SER A 349 -10.52 22.59 -1.30
C SER A 349 -11.54 22.84 -2.43
N SER A 350 -11.37 22.15 -3.56
CA SER A 350 -12.30 22.17 -4.69
C SER A 350 -13.69 21.61 -4.39
N GLU A 351 -13.79 20.73 -3.37
CA GLU A 351 -15.06 20.10 -2.97
C GLU A 351 -15.82 20.88 -1.88
N LYS A 352 -15.23 21.92 -1.28
CA LYS A 352 -15.83 22.65 -0.15
C LYS A 352 -17.22 23.21 -0.46
N VAL A 353 -17.39 23.82 -1.63
CA VAL A 353 -18.70 24.40 -2.04
C VAL A 353 -19.77 23.32 -2.17
N ARG A 354 -19.40 22.15 -2.71
CA ARG A 354 -20.29 20.99 -2.82
C ARG A 354 -20.63 20.44 -1.45
N LEU A 355 -19.64 20.32 -0.56
CA LEU A 355 -19.81 19.87 0.80
C LEU A 355 -20.77 20.77 1.59
N ASP A 356 -20.61 22.09 1.52
CA ASP A 356 -21.48 23.04 2.22
C ASP A 356 -22.92 22.95 1.74
N LYS A 357 -23.15 22.79 0.45
CA LYS A 357 -24.49 22.53 -0.10
C LYS A 357 -25.10 21.25 0.45
N LEU A 358 -24.33 20.15 0.50
CA LEU A 358 -24.77 18.87 1.03
C LEU A 358 -25.12 18.96 2.53
N LYS A 359 -24.26 19.60 3.32
CA LYS A 359 -24.52 19.83 4.76
C LYS A 359 -25.80 20.67 4.98
N ASN A 360 -26.04 21.70 4.17
CA ASN A 360 -27.26 22.51 4.27
C ASN A 360 -28.53 21.71 3.92
N ILE A 361 -28.49 20.88 2.90
CA ILE A 361 -29.62 20.03 2.49
C ILE A 361 -29.93 19.01 3.58
N HIS A 362 -28.93 18.31 4.08
CA HIS A 362 -29.12 17.25 5.08
C HIS A 362 -29.24 17.78 6.52
N GLY A 363 -28.57 18.90 6.87
CA GLY A 363 -28.70 19.54 8.19
C GLY A 363 -30.12 20.09 8.44
N ASN A 364 -30.82 20.54 7.41
CA ASN A 364 -32.22 20.93 7.51
C ASN A 364 -33.16 19.70 7.68
N ALA A 365 -32.81 18.54 7.09
CA ALA A 365 -33.60 17.31 7.25
C ALA A 365 -33.53 16.75 8.68
N VAL A 366 -32.40 16.92 9.40
CA VAL A 366 -32.27 16.50 10.80
C VAL A 366 -32.99 17.44 11.76
N ARG A 367 -33.08 18.74 11.47
CA ARG A 367 -33.84 19.71 12.28
C ARG A 367 -35.37 19.55 12.19
N VAL A 368 -35.87 18.98 11.10
CA VAL A 368 -37.32 18.75 10.91
C VAL A 368 -37.78 17.44 11.59
N ARG A 369 -36.85 16.54 11.97
CA ARG A 369 -37.17 15.27 12.66
C ARG A 369 -36.96 15.31 14.18
N LYS A 370 -36.64 16.44 14.76
CA LYS A 370 -36.67 16.73 16.20
C LYS A 370 -37.82 17.65 16.53
#